data_1213544c21d3495c9674298413e203cf
#
_entry.id   1213544c21d3495c9674298413e203cf
#
_cell.length_a   1.000
_cell.length_b   1.000
_cell.length_c   1.000
_cell.angle_alpha   90.00
_cell.angle_beta   90.00
_cell.angle_gamma   90.00
#
_symmetry.space_group_name_H-M   'P 1'
#
loop_
_entity.id
_entity.type
_entity.pdbx_description
1 polymer ?
#
loop_
_entity_poly.entity_id
_entity_poly.type
_entity_poly.pdbx_seq_one_letter_code
_entity_poly.pdbx_strand_id
1 'polypeptide(L)'
;MQSHAAAALVNFCEEAEKEILEPYLDELLKRLLALLTDDTKRYVQEQALSTIATIADSAEQAFGRYYDHLMPLLFGVLNQPQNAQVKENRLLCAKAMECATLIALAVGRERLGADAVQLVQVLGRIQQTVSDPDDPQGSYLLHCWGRMCRVMGNDFLPYLPAVMPPLLELASAKADVQLLDGNMDKSS
;
A
#
# COMPACT_ATOMS: atom_id res chain seq x y z
N MET A 1 18.19 11.55 9.13
CA MET A 1 17.38 11.87 10.32
C MET A 1 15.87 11.76 10.03
N GLN A 2 15.31 12.40 9.00
CA GLN A 2 13.87 12.32 8.68
C GLN A 2 13.33 10.90 8.46
N SER A 3 14.09 10.02 7.79
CA SER A 3 13.71 8.63 7.54
C SER A 3 13.61 7.80 8.84
N HIS A 4 14.56 7.98 9.76
CA HIS A 4 14.52 7.27 11.05
C HIS A 4 13.38 7.77 11.96
N ALA A 5 13.07 9.05 11.90
CA ALA A 5 11.93 9.62 12.62
C ALA A 5 10.61 9.09 12.05
N ALA A 6 10.48 8.98 10.73
CA ALA A 6 9.30 8.42 10.10
C ALA A 6 9.13 6.92 10.42
N ALA A 7 10.21 6.14 10.39
CA ALA A 7 10.17 4.72 10.77
C ALA A 7 9.80 4.53 12.26
N ALA A 8 10.33 5.38 13.16
CA ALA A 8 9.96 5.35 14.57
C ALA A 8 8.48 5.70 14.78
N LEU A 9 7.93 6.61 13.97
CA LEU A 9 6.50 6.93 13.99
C LEU A 9 5.63 5.76 13.54
N VAL A 10 6.05 4.97 12.54
CA VAL A 10 5.34 3.75 12.14
C VAL A 10 5.17 2.82 13.33
N ASN A 11 6.29 2.43 13.97
CA ASN A 11 6.27 1.52 15.11
C ASN A 11 5.42 2.06 16.27
N PHE A 12 5.53 3.37 16.54
CA PHE A 12 4.72 4.00 17.58
C PHE A 12 3.22 3.93 17.25
N CYS A 13 2.85 4.22 16.01
CA CYS A 13 1.44 4.19 15.60
C CYS A 13 0.86 2.77 15.52
N GLU A 14 1.69 1.75 15.26
CA GLU A 14 1.27 0.34 15.26
C GLU A 14 0.90 -0.17 16.65
N GLU A 15 1.60 0.32 17.67
CA GLU A 15 1.42 -0.15 19.05
C GLU A 15 0.55 0.78 19.90
N ALA A 16 0.33 2.02 19.47
CA ALA A 16 -0.46 2.98 20.21
C ALA A 16 -1.97 2.73 20.10
N GLU A 17 -2.66 2.73 21.22
CA GLU A 17 -4.12 2.66 21.25
C GLU A 17 -4.73 3.88 20.55
N LYS A 18 -5.89 3.67 19.93
CA LYS A 18 -6.63 4.68 19.17
C LYS A 18 -6.83 5.99 19.92
N GLU A 19 -7.22 5.87 21.19
CA GLU A 19 -7.48 6.99 22.09
C GLU A 19 -6.24 7.85 22.35
N ILE A 20 -5.05 7.23 22.25
CA ILE A 20 -3.76 7.91 22.40
C ILE A 20 -3.40 8.66 21.12
N LEU A 21 -3.70 8.09 19.95
CA LEU A 21 -3.38 8.68 18.65
C LEU A 21 -4.33 9.82 18.26
N GLU A 22 -5.62 9.70 18.59
CA GLU A 22 -6.65 10.58 18.08
C GLU A 22 -6.38 12.08 18.32
N PRO A 23 -5.89 12.54 19.50
CA PRO A 23 -5.58 13.95 19.73
C PRO A 23 -4.44 14.51 18.85
N TYR A 24 -3.59 13.64 18.32
CA TYR A 24 -2.40 14.03 17.55
C TYR A 24 -2.55 13.86 16.05
N LEU A 25 -3.65 13.25 15.56
CA LEU A 25 -3.85 12.92 14.16
C LEU A 25 -3.73 14.12 13.24
N ASP A 26 -4.32 15.26 13.60
CA ASP A 26 -4.30 16.47 12.76
C ASP A 26 -2.87 16.95 12.48
N GLU A 27 -2.04 17.05 13.51
CA GLU A 27 -0.67 17.52 13.38
C GLU A 27 0.22 16.48 12.71
N LEU A 28 0.04 15.19 13.03
CA LEU A 28 0.78 14.10 12.40
C LEU A 28 0.50 14.05 10.89
N LEU A 29 -0.76 14.02 10.48
CA LEU A 29 -1.15 13.95 9.08
C LEU A 29 -0.73 15.19 8.30
N LYS A 30 -0.85 16.39 8.89
CA LYS A 30 -0.35 17.62 8.28
C LYS A 30 1.14 17.56 7.97
N ARG A 31 1.96 17.06 8.89
CA ARG A 31 3.41 16.90 8.69
C ARG A 31 3.73 15.81 7.66
N LEU A 32 3.03 14.68 7.71
CA LEU A 32 3.24 13.59 6.76
C LEU A 32 2.86 14.00 5.34
N LEU A 33 1.75 14.73 5.16
CA LEU A 33 1.34 15.27 3.87
C LEU A 33 2.38 16.23 3.27
N ALA A 34 3.01 17.05 4.11
CA ALA A 34 4.09 17.94 3.67
C ALA A 34 5.32 17.18 3.13
N LEU A 35 5.50 15.90 3.52
CA LEU A 35 6.57 15.04 3.01
C LEU A 35 6.24 14.38 1.67
N LEU A 36 5.00 14.47 1.18
CA LEU A 36 4.58 13.89 -0.11
C LEU A 36 4.76 14.86 -1.29
N THR A 37 5.52 15.94 -1.12
CA THR A 37 5.81 16.90 -2.16
C THR A 37 6.92 16.41 -3.09
N ASP A 38 6.97 16.94 -4.33
CA ASP A 38 7.95 16.56 -5.34
C ASP A 38 9.40 16.87 -4.94
N ASP A 39 9.61 17.87 -4.08
CA ASP A 39 10.93 18.26 -3.56
C ASP A 39 11.49 17.28 -2.51
N THR A 40 10.65 16.38 -2.03
CA THR A 40 11.04 15.42 -0.99
C THR A 40 11.66 14.18 -1.61
N LYS A 41 12.74 13.68 -0.99
CA LYS A 41 13.40 12.44 -1.44
C LYS A 41 12.44 11.25 -1.44
N ARG A 42 12.51 10.42 -2.47
CA ARG A 42 11.59 9.29 -2.71
C ARG A 42 11.41 8.39 -1.49
N TYR A 43 12.48 7.97 -0.86
CA TYR A 43 12.40 7.10 0.31
C TYR A 43 11.70 7.75 1.53
N VAL A 44 11.71 9.09 1.62
CA VAL A 44 10.95 9.81 2.66
C VAL A 44 9.46 9.81 2.34
N GLN A 45 9.11 9.97 1.05
CA GLN A 45 7.71 9.84 0.59
C GLN A 45 7.17 8.43 0.85
N GLU A 46 7.96 7.40 0.58
CA GLU A 46 7.60 5.99 0.85
C GLU A 46 7.35 5.75 2.34
N GLN A 47 8.20 6.27 3.21
CA GLN A 47 8.01 6.18 4.66
C GLN A 47 6.78 6.97 5.13
N ALA A 48 6.54 8.16 4.58
CA ALA A 48 5.36 8.95 4.89
C ALA A 48 4.07 8.20 4.52
N LEU A 49 4.02 7.57 3.33
CA LEU A 49 2.89 6.74 2.91
C LEU A 49 2.66 5.55 3.83
N SER A 50 3.74 4.85 4.24
CA SER A 50 3.63 3.74 5.20
C SER A 50 3.07 4.22 6.55
N THR A 51 3.56 5.35 7.05
CA THR A 51 3.06 5.92 8.32
C THR A 51 1.59 6.33 8.23
N ILE A 52 1.17 6.96 7.13
CA ILE A 52 -0.24 7.33 6.90
C ILE A 52 -1.12 6.07 6.85
N ALA A 53 -0.64 5.01 6.19
CA ALA A 53 -1.33 3.73 6.09
C ALA A 53 -1.54 3.10 7.48
N THR A 54 -0.49 3.07 8.32
CA THR A 54 -0.56 2.58 9.70
C THR A 54 -1.52 3.40 10.55
N ILE A 55 -1.47 4.74 10.44
CA ILE A 55 -2.40 5.63 11.15
C ILE A 55 -3.85 5.35 10.72
N ALA A 56 -4.10 5.15 9.42
CA ALA A 56 -5.44 4.86 8.93
C ALA A 56 -5.98 3.54 9.50
N ASP A 57 -5.14 2.50 9.55
CA ASP A 57 -5.49 1.19 10.11
C ASP A 57 -5.80 1.28 11.61
N SER A 58 -4.97 2.00 12.38
CA SER A 58 -5.14 2.16 13.83
C SER A 58 -6.30 3.09 14.21
N ALA A 59 -6.52 4.19 13.45
CA ALA A 59 -7.57 5.16 13.74
C ALA A 59 -8.95 4.74 13.23
N GLU A 60 -9.02 3.76 12.34
CA GLU A 60 -10.28 3.25 11.78
C GLU A 60 -11.22 4.37 11.30
N GLN A 61 -12.49 4.37 11.73
CA GLN A 61 -13.50 5.34 11.30
C GLN A 61 -13.13 6.80 11.64
N ALA A 62 -12.33 7.06 12.70
CA ALA A 62 -11.87 8.41 13.02
C ALA A 62 -11.02 9.02 11.90
N PHE A 63 -10.41 8.18 11.04
CA PHE A 63 -9.65 8.62 9.87
C PHE A 63 -10.53 9.23 8.77
N GLY A 64 -11.84 8.98 8.77
CA GLY A 64 -12.78 9.43 7.73
C GLY A 64 -12.78 10.94 7.47
N ARG A 65 -12.44 11.76 8.46
CA ARG A 65 -12.35 13.24 8.32
C ARG A 65 -11.21 13.69 7.41
N TYR A 66 -10.19 12.84 7.19
CA TYR A 66 -9.05 13.15 6.34
C TYR A 66 -9.19 12.59 4.91
N TYR A 67 -10.20 11.77 4.68
CA TYR A 67 -10.42 11.07 3.42
C TYR A 67 -10.40 11.98 2.20
N ASP A 68 -11.17 13.08 2.24
CA ASP A 68 -11.32 14.00 1.10
C ASP A 68 -10.03 14.75 0.72
N HIS A 69 -9.06 14.80 1.64
CA HIS A 69 -7.76 15.42 1.38
C HIS A 69 -6.74 14.40 0.89
N LEU A 70 -6.79 13.16 1.38
CA LEU A 70 -5.79 12.13 1.13
C LEU A 70 -6.06 11.32 -0.13
N MET A 71 -7.29 10.87 -0.34
CA MET A 71 -7.61 10.00 -1.49
C MET A 71 -7.31 10.65 -2.84
N PRO A 72 -7.63 11.93 -3.10
CA PRO A 72 -7.26 12.59 -4.36
C PRO A 72 -5.75 12.64 -4.60
N LEU A 73 -4.94 12.84 -3.55
CA LEU A 73 -3.48 12.83 -3.65
C LEU A 73 -2.96 11.44 -3.99
N LEU A 74 -3.50 10.39 -3.35
CA LEU A 74 -3.14 9.01 -3.64
C LEU A 74 -3.53 8.61 -5.07
N PHE A 75 -4.72 8.98 -5.52
CA PHE A 75 -5.10 8.81 -6.93
C PHE A 75 -4.17 9.57 -7.87
N GLY A 76 -3.72 10.76 -7.49
CA GLY A 76 -2.70 11.52 -8.22
C GLY A 76 -1.42 10.70 -8.41
N VAL A 77 -0.89 10.10 -7.34
CA VAL A 77 0.30 9.24 -7.39
C VAL A 77 0.05 7.98 -8.22
N LEU A 78 -1.08 7.29 -8.00
CA LEU A 78 -1.40 6.02 -8.64
C LEU A 78 -1.72 6.14 -10.14
N ASN A 79 -2.23 7.29 -10.58
CA ASN A 79 -2.58 7.53 -11.98
C ASN A 79 -1.39 8.00 -12.83
N GLN A 80 -0.23 8.30 -12.23
CA GLN A 80 0.96 8.67 -12.99
C GLN A 80 1.59 7.42 -13.62
N PRO A 81 1.64 7.30 -14.96
CA PRO A 81 2.17 6.10 -15.63
C PRO A 81 3.61 5.80 -15.23
N GLN A 82 4.43 6.84 -15.03
CA GLN A 82 5.83 6.69 -14.62
C GLN A 82 5.99 6.00 -13.24
N ASN A 83 5.01 6.13 -12.35
CA ASN A 83 5.10 5.50 -11.04
C ASN A 83 4.90 3.98 -11.11
N ALA A 84 4.14 3.49 -12.09
CA ALA A 84 3.96 2.07 -12.31
C ALA A 84 5.03 1.45 -13.22
N GLN A 85 5.65 2.23 -14.12
CA GLN A 85 6.54 1.74 -15.16
C GLN A 85 8.03 1.92 -14.83
N VAL A 86 8.40 3.03 -14.18
CA VAL A 86 9.78 3.33 -13.81
C VAL A 86 10.16 2.55 -12.56
N LYS A 87 11.22 1.74 -12.63
CA LYS A 87 11.64 0.81 -11.57
C LYS A 87 11.82 1.51 -10.21
N GLU A 88 12.42 2.68 -10.22
CA GLU A 88 12.69 3.49 -9.03
C GLU A 88 11.43 4.01 -8.35
N ASN A 89 10.32 4.07 -9.08
CA ASN A 89 9.04 4.55 -8.58
C ASN A 89 8.09 3.42 -8.17
N ARG A 90 8.41 2.16 -8.50
CA ARG A 90 7.50 1.04 -8.27
C ARG A 90 7.19 0.81 -6.79
N LEU A 91 8.18 1.00 -5.91
CA LEU A 91 7.97 0.89 -4.48
C LEU A 91 7.07 2.02 -3.95
N LEU A 92 7.24 3.25 -4.42
CA LEU A 92 6.34 4.36 -4.07
C LEU A 92 4.91 4.07 -4.49
N CYS A 93 4.72 3.56 -5.72
CA CYS A 93 3.40 3.16 -6.21
C CYS A 93 2.79 2.05 -5.34
N ALA A 94 3.60 1.04 -4.96
CA ALA A 94 3.18 -0.04 -4.07
C ALA A 94 2.73 0.49 -2.69
N LYS A 95 3.49 1.41 -2.10
CA LYS A 95 3.13 2.07 -0.84
C LYS A 95 1.88 2.94 -0.96
N ALA A 96 1.68 3.60 -2.10
CA ALA A 96 0.46 4.35 -2.36
C ALA A 96 -0.78 3.45 -2.50
N MET A 97 -0.65 2.28 -3.16
CA MET A 97 -1.72 1.27 -3.22
C MET A 97 -2.09 0.74 -1.83
N GLU A 98 -1.08 0.40 -1.03
CA GLU A 98 -1.27 -0.05 0.35
C GLU A 98 -2.03 1.00 1.16
N CYS A 99 -1.55 2.24 1.13
CA CYS A 99 -2.16 3.37 1.84
C CYS A 99 -3.62 3.59 1.41
N ALA A 100 -3.90 3.65 0.10
CA ALA A 100 -5.24 3.86 -0.42
C ALA A 100 -6.22 2.75 0.00
N THR A 101 -5.77 1.48 -0.02
CA THR A 101 -6.63 0.35 0.34
C THR A 101 -6.81 0.20 1.85
N LEU A 102 -5.85 0.61 2.68
CA LEU A 102 -6.02 0.68 4.14
C LEU A 102 -6.96 1.82 4.54
N ILE A 103 -6.86 2.98 3.89
CA ILE A 103 -7.85 4.06 4.06
C ILE A 103 -9.24 3.58 3.66
N ALA A 104 -9.37 2.90 2.52
CA ALA A 104 -10.65 2.34 2.06
C ALA A 104 -11.26 1.39 3.10
N LEU A 105 -10.43 0.54 3.72
CA LEU A 105 -10.85 -0.38 4.78
C LEU A 105 -11.27 0.37 6.05
N ALA A 106 -10.52 1.38 6.45
CA ALA A 106 -10.79 2.19 7.64
C ALA A 106 -12.12 2.97 7.55
N VAL A 107 -12.38 3.59 6.38
CA VAL A 107 -13.60 4.41 6.19
C VAL A 107 -14.83 3.59 5.78
N GLY A 108 -14.61 2.39 5.25
CA GLY A 108 -15.67 1.47 4.84
C GLY A 108 -16.34 1.80 3.51
N ARG A 109 -17.20 0.86 3.05
CA ARG A 109 -17.83 0.88 1.72
C ARG A 109 -18.66 2.13 1.46
N GLU A 110 -19.41 2.59 2.44
CA GLU A 110 -20.32 3.73 2.30
C GLU A 110 -19.55 5.02 2.02
N ARG A 111 -18.52 5.30 2.80
CA ARG A 111 -17.68 6.50 2.64
C ARG A 111 -16.84 6.45 1.36
N LEU A 112 -16.34 5.26 1.00
CA LEU A 112 -15.58 5.05 -0.23
C LEU A 112 -16.41 5.34 -1.49
N GLY A 113 -17.70 5.00 -1.49
CA GLY A 113 -18.64 5.35 -2.56
C GLY A 113 -18.15 4.93 -3.95
N ALA A 114 -18.17 5.88 -4.89
CA ALA A 114 -17.73 5.67 -6.27
C ALA A 114 -16.22 5.44 -6.42
N ASP A 115 -15.42 5.91 -5.46
CA ASP A 115 -13.96 5.74 -5.47
C ASP A 115 -13.56 4.26 -5.38
N ALA A 116 -14.44 3.38 -4.87
CA ALA A 116 -14.22 1.94 -4.86
C ALA A 116 -13.97 1.38 -6.27
N VAL A 117 -14.81 1.75 -7.24
CA VAL A 117 -14.67 1.31 -8.63
C VAL A 117 -13.40 1.89 -9.25
N GLN A 118 -13.13 3.18 -9.01
CA GLN A 118 -11.93 3.84 -9.50
C GLN A 118 -10.67 3.17 -8.94
N LEU A 119 -10.64 2.83 -7.65
CA LEU A 119 -9.50 2.17 -7.02
C LEU A 119 -9.26 0.78 -7.60
N VAL A 120 -10.32 -0.03 -7.78
CA VAL A 120 -10.22 -1.34 -8.44
C VAL A 120 -9.67 -1.22 -9.87
N GLN A 121 -10.12 -0.24 -10.65
CA GLN A 121 -9.62 0.00 -12.01
C GLN A 121 -8.13 0.38 -12.02
N VAL A 122 -7.71 1.22 -11.08
CA VAL A 122 -6.29 1.61 -10.93
C VAL A 122 -5.44 0.40 -10.58
N LEU A 123 -5.85 -0.39 -9.58
CA LEU A 123 -5.14 -1.61 -9.18
C LEU A 123 -5.04 -2.61 -10.34
N GLY A 124 -6.12 -2.78 -11.12
CA GLY A 124 -6.13 -3.65 -12.30
C GLY A 124 -5.15 -3.20 -13.37
N ARG A 125 -5.03 -1.90 -13.64
CA ARG A 125 -4.02 -1.36 -14.57
C ARG A 125 -2.60 -1.59 -14.08
N ILE A 126 -2.34 -1.38 -12.80
CA ILE A 126 -1.01 -1.61 -12.21
C ILE A 126 -0.66 -3.11 -12.30
N GLN A 127 -1.60 -4.00 -12.01
CA GLN A 127 -1.40 -5.44 -12.11
C GLN A 127 -0.92 -5.87 -13.51
N GLN A 128 -1.42 -5.23 -14.58
CA GLN A 128 -0.98 -5.52 -15.95
C GLN A 128 0.47 -5.08 -16.24
N THR A 129 1.06 -4.25 -15.40
CA THR A 129 2.47 -3.83 -15.52
C THR A 129 3.44 -4.72 -14.76
N VAL A 130 2.93 -5.61 -13.89
CA VAL A 130 3.74 -6.53 -13.10
C VAL A 130 4.08 -7.75 -13.95
N SER A 131 5.35 -7.87 -14.34
CA SER A 131 5.85 -8.99 -15.15
C SER A 131 7.02 -9.71 -14.50
N ASP A 132 7.62 -9.13 -13.47
CA ASP A 132 8.76 -9.67 -12.75
C ASP A 132 8.28 -10.24 -11.40
N PRO A 133 8.64 -11.50 -11.06
CA PRO A 133 8.34 -12.08 -9.75
C PRO A 133 8.89 -11.27 -8.57
N ASP A 134 10.01 -10.57 -8.78
CA ASP A 134 10.66 -9.75 -7.75
C ASP A 134 10.10 -8.30 -7.70
N ASP A 135 9.07 -8.01 -8.47
CA ASP A 135 8.44 -6.69 -8.46
C ASP A 135 7.72 -6.43 -7.12
N PRO A 136 8.10 -5.36 -6.40
CA PRO A 136 7.44 -5.04 -5.13
C PRO A 136 5.93 -4.84 -5.28
N GLN A 137 5.45 -4.38 -6.43
CA GLN A 137 4.00 -4.17 -6.65
C GLN A 137 3.22 -5.49 -6.59
N GLY A 138 3.81 -6.62 -6.97
CA GLY A 138 3.14 -7.92 -6.96
C GLY A 138 2.65 -8.33 -5.58
N SER A 139 3.54 -8.30 -4.59
CA SER A 139 3.21 -8.65 -3.21
C SER A 139 2.19 -7.69 -2.58
N TYR A 140 2.32 -6.38 -2.85
CA TYR A 140 1.37 -5.38 -2.37
C TYR A 140 -0.02 -5.55 -2.99
N LEU A 141 -0.11 -5.88 -4.29
CA LEU A 141 -1.39 -6.13 -4.96
C LEU A 141 -2.20 -7.25 -4.31
N LEU A 142 -1.54 -8.35 -3.87
CA LEU A 142 -2.21 -9.43 -3.15
C LEU A 142 -2.99 -8.91 -1.95
N HIS A 143 -2.33 -8.12 -1.12
CA HIS A 143 -2.95 -7.52 0.07
C HIS A 143 -4.03 -6.49 -0.29
N CYS A 144 -3.78 -5.68 -1.33
CA CYS A 144 -4.75 -4.69 -1.81
C CYS A 144 -6.04 -5.35 -2.29
N TRP A 145 -5.96 -6.43 -3.07
CA TRP A 145 -7.13 -7.18 -3.52
C TRP A 145 -7.92 -7.77 -2.37
N GLY A 146 -7.24 -8.34 -1.38
CA GLY A 146 -7.90 -8.87 -0.17
C GLY A 146 -8.66 -7.77 0.59
N ARG A 147 -8.07 -6.58 0.74
CA ARG A 147 -8.73 -5.43 1.39
C ARG A 147 -9.92 -4.94 0.58
N MET A 148 -9.79 -4.78 -0.74
CA MET A 148 -10.88 -4.34 -1.61
C MET A 148 -12.04 -5.34 -1.61
N CYS A 149 -11.76 -6.64 -1.62
CA CYS A 149 -12.78 -7.68 -1.48
C CYS A 149 -13.56 -7.54 -0.16
N ARG A 150 -12.86 -7.29 0.96
CA ARG A 150 -13.52 -7.06 2.27
C ARG A 150 -14.39 -5.81 2.28
N VAL A 151 -13.89 -4.70 1.72
CA VAL A 151 -14.63 -3.42 1.72
C VAL A 151 -15.84 -3.48 0.82
N MET A 152 -15.72 -4.08 -0.36
CA MET A 152 -16.80 -4.09 -1.38
C MET A 152 -17.79 -5.22 -1.18
N GLY A 153 -17.40 -6.31 -0.52
CA GLY A 153 -18.26 -7.47 -0.34
C GLY A 153 -18.77 -8.01 -1.69
N ASN A 154 -20.08 -8.15 -1.83
CA ASN A 154 -20.70 -8.66 -3.06
C ASN A 154 -20.47 -7.78 -4.30
N ASP A 155 -20.23 -6.49 -4.12
CA ASP A 155 -19.90 -5.57 -5.23
C ASP A 155 -18.55 -5.91 -5.89
N PHE A 156 -17.73 -6.74 -5.24
CA PHE A 156 -16.46 -7.19 -5.79
C PHE A 156 -16.59 -8.38 -6.76
N LEU A 157 -17.70 -9.10 -6.73
CA LEU A 157 -17.92 -10.30 -7.56
C LEU A 157 -17.59 -10.11 -9.06
N PRO A 158 -17.97 -8.99 -9.71
CA PRO A 158 -17.69 -8.78 -11.13
C PRO A 158 -16.19 -8.72 -11.46
N TYR A 159 -15.33 -8.43 -10.47
CA TYR A 159 -13.88 -8.29 -10.66
C TYR A 159 -13.11 -9.59 -10.42
N LEU A 160 -13.71 -10.60 -9.77
CA LEU A 160 -13.07 -11.88 -9.48
C LEU A 160 -12.46 -12.57 -10.71
N PRO A 161 -13.14 -12.61 -11.89
CA PRO A 161 -12.56 -13.26 -13.08
C PRO A 161 -11.24 -12.63 -13.55
N ALA A 162 -11.02 -11.34 -13.27
CA ALA A 162 -9.77 -10.65 -13.64
C ALA A 162 -8.71 -10.75 -12.54
N VAL A 163 -9.12 -10.83 -11.27
CA VAL A 163 -8.23 -10.82 -10.12
C VAL A 163 -7.72 -12.21 -9.75
N MET A 164 -8.58 -13.23 -9.83
CA MET A 164 -8.26 -14.58 -9.33
C MET A 164 -7.19 -15.30 -10.15
N PRO A 165 -7.18 -15.29 -11.51
CA PRO A 165 -6.18 -16.05 -12.26
C PRO A 165 -4.72 -15.70 -11.89
N PRO A 166 -4.29 -14.41 -11.87
CA PRO A 166 -2.94 -14.05 -11.46
C PRO A 166 -2.61 -14.46 -10.01
N LEU A 167 -3.59 -14.40 -9.11
CA LEU A 167 -3.41 -14.80 -7.72
C LEU A 167 -3.17 -16.30 -7.58
N LEU A 168 -3.93 -17.12 -8.34
CA LEU A 168 -3.77 -18.57 -8.37
C LEU A 168 -2.43 -18.96 -9.00
N GLU A 169 -1.99 -18.25 -10.04
CA GLU A 169 -0.68 -18.45 -10.66
C GLU A 169 0.46 -18.20 -9.66
N LEU A 170 0.40 -17.08 -8.95
CA LEU A 170 1.36 -16.76 -7.86
C LEU A 170 1.35 -17.82 -6.75
N ALA A 171 0.18 -18.30 -6.34
CA ALA A 171 0.05 -19.34 -5.32
C ALA A 171 0.56 -20.70 -5.79
N SER A 172 0.56 -20.95 -7.11
CA SER A 172 1.04 -22.19 -7.71
C SER A 172 2.53 -22.17 -8.03
N ALA A 173 3.18 -21.00 -8.00
CA ALA A 173 4.60 -20.87 -8.25
C ALA A 173 5.37 -21.64 -7.19
N LYS A 174 6.12 -22.68 -7.66
CA LYS A 174 7.02 -23.43 -6.77
C LYS A 174 8.18 -22.52 -6.38
N ALA A 175 8.46 -22.44 -5.09
CA ALA A 175 9.69 -21.82 -4.62
C ALA A 175 10.87 -22.57 -5.21
N ASP A 176 11.67 -21.90 -6.05
CA ASP A 176 12.92 -22.43 -6.57
C ASP A 176 13.97 -22.35 -5.46
N VAL A 177 13.88 -23.28 -4.50
CA VAL A 177 14.88 -23.44 -3.43
C VAL A 177 16.04 -24.21 -4.03
N GLN A 178 17.03 -23.53 -4.57
CA GLN A 178 18.35 -24.11 -4.81
C GLN A 178 19.03 -24.30 -3.44
N LEU A 179 19.04 -25.55 -2.96
CA LEU A 179 19.94 -25.92 -1.87
C LEU A 179 21.38 -25.77 -2.42
N LEU A 180 22.06 -24.70 -2.01
CA LEU A 180 23.51 -24.62 -2.15
C LEU A 180 24.09 -25.67 -1.23
N ASP A 181 24.39 -26.86 -1.79
CA ASP A 181 25.23 -27.87 -1.14
C ASP A 181 26.57 -27.20 -0.81
N GLY A 182 26.73 -26.83 0.44
CA GLY A 182 27.99 -26.35 0.98
C GLY A 182 29.01 -27.49 0.98
N ASN A 183 29.66 -27.70 -0.15
CA ASN A 183 30.86 -28.53 -0.23
C ASN A 183 31.99 -27.75 0.47
N MET A 184 32.09 -27.93 1.78
CA MET A 184 33.29 -27.59 2.54
C MET A 184 34.36 -28.59 2.11
N ASP A 185 35.18 -28.19 1.14
CA ASP A 185 36.44 -28.86 0.82
C ASP A 185 37.32 -28.82 2.05
N LYS A 186 37.34 -30.00 2.75
CA LYS A 186 38.41 -30.31 3.68
C LYS A 186 39.60 -30.77 2.84
N SER A 187 40.51 -29.88 2.56
CA SER A 187 41.88 -30.25 2.17
C SER A 187 42.86 -29.72 3.21
N SER A 188 43.40 -30.67 3.92
CA SER A 188 44.63 -30.85 4.66
C SER A 188 45.60 -29.70 4.73
#